data_60f645291340dfa70c7eaa64a570018f
#
_entry.id   60f645291340dfa70c7eaa64a570018f
#
_cell.length_a   1.000
_cell.length_b   1.000
_cell.length_c   1.000
_cell.angle_alpha   90.00
_cell.angle_beta   90.00
_cell.angle_gamma   90.00
#
_symmetry.space_group_name_H-M   'P 1'
#
loop_
_entity.id
_entity.type
_entity.pdbx_description
1 polymer ?
#
loop_
_entity_poly.entity_id
_entity_poly.type
_entity_poly.pdbx_seq_one_letter_code
_entity_poly.pdbx_strand_id
1 'polypeptide(L)'
;MSETYDLYQQGRAHLRKGRAAQATVALEKAKRREPNKASIREALGIAYLRIQRYEEAEQEFRALLALSPADHYGHYALGRALEKQGKESEANGHFKLASSLRPQNEHYASRILDLDREEPDPPAAVE
;
A
#
# COMPACT_ATOMS: atom_id res chain seq x y z
N MET A 1 23.39 6.77 17.54
CA MET A 1 22.41 6.11 16.67
C MET A 1 21.05 6.28 17.26
N SER A 2 20.11 6.49 16.42
CA SER A 2 18.78 6.67 16.93
C SER A 2 18.11 5.32 17.11
N GLU A 3 17.37 5.21 18.20
CA GLU A 3 16.62 3.99 18.48
C GLU A 3 15.52 3.77 17.44
N THR A 4 14.97 4.86 16.92
CA THR A 4 13.99 4.78 15.84
C THR A 4 14.60 4.14 14.60
N TYR A 5 15.81 4.56 14.25
CA TYR A 5 16.48 3.99 13.08
C TYR A 5 16.71 2.49 13.27
N ASP A 6 17.14 2.09 14.47
CA ASP A 6 17.39 0.68 14.73
C ASP A 6 16.12 -0.14 14.63
N LEU A 7 15.01 0.37 15.17
CA LEU A 7 13.72 -0.30 15.08
C LEU A 7 13.24 -0.41 13.63
N TYR A 8 13.45 0.64 12.86
CA TYR A 8 13.10 0.64 11.46
C TYR A 8 13.90 -0.43 10.70
N GLN A 9 15.21 -0.51 10.97
CA GLN A 9 16.05 -1.50 10.30
C GLN A 9 15.67 -2.92 10.72
N GLN A 10 15.30 -3.14 11.98
CA GLN A 10 14.80 -4.43 12.42
C GLN A 10 13.54 -4.81 11.66
N GLY A 11 12.62 -3.86 11.51
CA GLY A 11 11.39 -4.10 10.76
C GLY A 11 11.66 -4.47 9.33
N ARG A 12 12.56 -3.73 8.68
CA ARG A 12 12.92 -4.02 7.30
C ARG A 12 13.58 -5.38 7.16
N ALA A 13 14.42 -5.74 8.12
CA ALA A 13 15.06 -7.06 8.10
C ALA A 13 14.03 -8.18 8.20
N HIS A 14 13.05 -8.01 9.08
CA HIS A 14 11.96 -8.98 9.18
C HIS A 14 11.18 -9.08 7.87
N LEU A 15 10.90 -7.93 7.23
CA LEU A 15 10.20 -7.96 5.95
C LEU A 15 10.98 -8.74 4.89
N ARG A 16 12.30 -8.52 4.83
CA ARG A 16 13.13 -9.22 3.86
C ARG A 16 13.13 -10.73 4.08
N LYS A 17 12.97 -11.15 5.33
CA LYS A 17 12.97 -12.57 5.69
C LYS A 17 11.56 -13.18 5.65
N GLY A 18 10.56 -12.43 5.19
CA GLY A 18 9.20 -12.93 5.13
C GLY A 18 8.51 -12.99 6.47
N ARG A 19 8.98 -12.24 7.46
CA ARG A 19 8.43 -12.26 8.81
C ARG A 19 7.64 -10.98 9.05
N ALA A 20 6.56 -10.81 8.29
CA ALA A 20 5.82 -9.55 8.32
C ALA A 20 5.16 -9.29 9.67
N ALA A 21 4.71 -10.34 10.37
CA ALA A 21 4.11 -10.13 11.69
C ALA A 21 5.13 -9.58 12.69
N GLN A 22 6.35 -10.12 12.68
CA GLN A 22 7.41 -9.58 13.54
C GLN A 22 7.79 -8.17 13.13
N ALA A 23 7.74 -7.88 11.82
CA ALA A 23 8.03 -6.54 11.34
C ALA A 23 7.08 -5.51 11.94
N THR A 24 5.77 -5.86 12.08
CA THR A 24 4.82 -4.88 12.64
C THR A 24 5.18 -4.50 14.07
N VAL A 25 5.73 -5.42 14.86
CA VAL A 25 6.09 -5.10 16.24
C VAL A 25 7.16 -4.01 16.26
N ALA A 26 8.24 -4.21 15.52
CA ALA A 26 9.33 -3.24 15.49
C ALA A 26 8.89 -1.91 14.87
N LEU A 27 8.11 -2.00 13.77
CA LEU A 27 7.71 -0.80 13.05
C LEU A 27 6.67 0.01 13.80
N GLU A 28 5.78 -0.63 14.58
CA GLU A 28 4.85 0.11 15.42
C GLU A 28 5.61 0.89 16.50
N LYS A 29 6.66 0.29 17.07
CA LYS A 29 7.48 1.01 18.03
C LYS A 29 8.18 2.20 17.38
N ALA A 30 8.70 2.00 16.16
CA ALA A 30 9.33 3.10 15.43
C ALA A 30 8.33 4.22 15.15
N LYS A 31 7.11 3.86 14.76
CA LYS A 31 6.08 4.85 14.46
C LYS A 31 5.71 5.68 15.70
N ARG A 32 5.63 5.03 16.85
CA ARG A 32 5.31 5.76 18.07
C ARG A 32 6.38 6.80 18.40
N ARG A 33 7.63 6.52 18.05
CA ARG A 33 8.72 7.44 18.31
C ARG A 33 8.75 8.57 17.28
N GLU A 34 8.46 8.27 16.01
CA GLU A 34 8.49 9.27 14.93
C GLU A 34 7.30 9.04 14.00
N PRO A 35 6.12 9.53 14.39
CA PRO A 35 4.90 9.22 13.63
C PRO A 35 4.82 9.86 12.24
N ASN A 36 5.67 10.87 11.97
CA ASN A 36 5.63 11.57 10.69
C ASN A 36 6.79 11.18 9.78
N LYS A 37 7.29 9.96 9.92
CA LYS A 37 8.38 9.48 9.07
C LYS A 37 7.78 8.62 7.96
N ALA A 38 7.88 9.11 6.73
CA ALA A 38 7.24 8.45 5.59
C ALA A 38 7.73 7.02 5.39
N SER A 39 9.05 6.78 5.56
CA SER A 39 9.60 5.45 5.36
C SER A 39 9.03 4.42 6.34
N ILE A 40 8.75 4.85 7.58
CA ILE A 40 8.17 3.95 8.58
C ILE A 40 6.73 3.63 8.21
N ARG A 41 5.97 4.65 7.78
CA ARG A 41 4.59 4.43 7.37
C ARG A 41 4.50 3.45 6.20
N GLU A 42 5.38 3.63 5.22
CA GLU A 42 5.41 2.73 4.07
C GLU A 42 5.73 1.30 4.49
N ALA A 43 6.79 1.12 5.27
CA ALA A 43 7.19 -0.22 5.68
C ALA A 43 6.11 -0.91 6.50
N LEU A 44 5.47 -0.16 7.40
CA LEU A 44 4.41 -0.71 8.23
C LEU A 44 3.18 -1.08 7.40
N GLY A 45 2.83 -0.23 6.44
CA GLY A 45 1.73 -0.55 5.53
C GLY A 45 2.01 -1.84 4.75
N ILE A 46 3.23 -2.01 4.26
CA ILE A 46 3.61 -3.22 3.55
C ILE A 46 3.49 -4.44 4.46
N ALA A 47 3.96 -4.32 5.71
CA ALA A 47 3.87 -5.42 6.65
C ALA A 47 2.42 -5.83 6.90
N TYR A 48 1.55 -4.84 7.09
CA TYR A 48 0.13 -5.14 7.29
C TYR A 48 -0.51 -5.77 6.06
N LEU A 49 -0.16 -5.30 4.85
CA LEU A 49 -0.67 -5.95 3.64
C LEU A 49 -0.30 -7.43 3.60
N ARG A 50 0.93 -7.74 3.95
CA ARG A 50 1.41 -9.11 3.86
C ARG A 50 0.73 -10.05 4.85
N ILE A 51 0.26 -9.53 5.98
CA ILE A 51 -0.46 -10.35 6.94
C ILE A 51 -1.97 -10.14 6.84
N GLN A 52 -2.40 -9.54 5.74
CA GLN A 52 -3.81 -9.38 5.39
C GLN A 52 -4.59 -8.52 6.40
N ARG A 53 -3.90 -7.59 7.03
CA ARG A 53 -4.52 -6.60 7.90
C ARG A 53 -4.79 -5.34 7.05
N TYR A 54 -5.79 -5.44 6.19
CA TYR A 54 -5.99 -4.44 5.13
C TYR A 54 -6.45 -3.09 5.64
N GLU A 55 -7.24 -3.06 6.71
CA GLU A 55 -7.66 -1.78 7.27
C GLU A 55 -6.49 -1.03 7.88
N GLU A 56 -5.63 -1.75 8.60
CA GLU A 56 -4.43 -1.13 9.16
C GLU A 56 -3.49 -0.68 8.06
N ALA A 57 -3.35 -1.50 7.01
CA ALA A 57 -2.52 -1.11 5.87
C ALA A 57 -3.05 0.17 5.23
N GLU A 58 -4.36 0.26 5.05
CA GLU A 58 -4.98 1.46 4.50
C GLU A 58 -4.62 2.68 5.32
N GLN A 59 -4.71 2.59 6.64
CA GLN A 59 -4.41 3.72 7.50
C GLN A 59 -2.96 4.18 7.35
N GLU A 60 -2.04 3.23 7.25
CA GLU A 60 -0.62 3.59 7.12
C GLU A 60 -0.33 4.22 5.77
N PHE A 61 -0.93 3.72 4.69
CA PHE A 61 -0.70 4.32 3.38
C PHE A 61 -1.38 5.68 3.26
N ARG A 62 -2.52 5.89 3.92
CA ARG A 62 -3.11 7.23 3.93
C ARG A 62 -2.21 8.20 4.68
N ALA A 63 -1.61 7.76 5.79
CA ALA A 63 -0.65 8.60 6.51
C ALA A 63 0.57 8.90 5.66
N LEU A 64 1.06 7.89 4.93
CA LEU A 64 2.17 8.09 4.00
C LEU A 64 1.83 9.16 2.96
N LEU A 65 0.64 9.08 2.38
CA LEU A 65 0.24 10.03 1.34
C LEU A 65 -0.03 11.42 1.89
N ALA A 66 -0.40 11.54 3.17
CA ALA A 66 -0.49 12.84 3.80
C ALA A 66 0.88 13.51 3.90
N LEU A 67 1.93 12.71 4.09
CA LEU A 67 3.29 13.22 4.16
C LEU A 67 3.90 13.40 2.77
N SER A 68 3.50 12.60 1.81
CA SER A 68 4.11 12.56 0.50
C SER A 68 3.02 12.28 -0.56
N PRO A 69 2.24 13.31 -0.94
CA PRO A 69 1.05 13.10 -1.78
C PRO A 69 1.36 12.57 -3.18
N ALA A 70 2.58 12.74 -3.67
CA ALA A 70 2.94 12.26 -5.01
C ALA A 70 3.70 10.93 -4.97
N ASP A 71 3.61 10.22 -3.87
CA ASP A 71 4.28 8.91 -3.75
C ASP A 71 3.50 7.89 -4.58
N HIS A 72 4.05 7.53 -5.74
CA HIS A 72 3.33 6.63 -6.65
C HIS A 72 3.11 5.26 -6.04
N TYR A 73 4.09 4.74 -5.32
CA TYR A 73 3.91 3.45 -4.68
C TYR A 73 2.84 3.53 -3.59
N GLY A 74 2.79 4.65 -2.86
CA GLY A 74 1.76 4.86 -1.84
C GLY A 74 0.36 4.77 -2.40
N HIS A 75 0.13 5.39 -3.56
CA HIS A 75 -1.18 5.29 -4.21
C HIS A 75 -1.47 3.86 -4.65
N TYR A 76 -0.48 3.19 -5.26
CA TYR A 76 -0.66 1.81 -5.68
C TYR A 76 -0.98 0.90 -4.49
N ALA A 77 -0.21 1.03 -3.41
CA ALA A 77 -0.38 0.18 -2.24
C ALA A 77 -1.70 0.46 -1.52
N LEU A 78 -2.10 1.73 -1.44
CA LEU A 78 -3.41 2.06 -0.90
C LEU A 78 -4.51 1.45 -1.76
N GLY A 79 -4.35 1.52 -3.07
CA GLY A 79 -5.30 0.86 -3.98
C GLY A 79 -5.43 -0.62 -3.67
N ARG A 80 -4.31 -1.28 -3.43
CA ARG A 80 -4.35 -2.71 -3.10
C ARG A 80 -5.06 -2.99 -1.79
N ALA A 81 -4.80 -2.17 -0.77
CA ALA A 81 -5.47 -2.34 0.52
C ALA A 81 -6.98 -2.12 0.40
N LEU A 82 -7.39 -1.15 -0.42
CA LEU A 82 -8.80 -0.87 -0.64
C LEU A 82 -9.46 -1.97 -1.45
N GLU A 83 -8.78 -2.45 -2.48
CA GLU A 83 -9.31 -3.51 -3.33
C GLU A 83 -9.60 -4.76 -2.50
N LYS A 84 -8.70 -5.10 -1.61
CA LYS A 84 -8.87 -6.28 -0.75
C LYS A 84 -10.02 -6.12 0.23
N GLN A 85 -10.46 -4.90 0.48
CA GLN A 85 -11.62 -4.64 1.33
C GLN A 85 -12.91 -4.53 0.53
N GLY A 86 -12.85 -4.74 -0.79
CA GLY A 86 -14.02 -4.62 -1.64
C GLY A 86 -14.36 -3.19 -2.04
N LYS A 87 -13.48 -2.23 -1.76
CA LYS A 87 -13.70 -0.82 -2.10
C LYS A 87 -13.13 -0.54 -3.48
N GLU A 88 -13.71 -1.16 -4.50
CA GLU A 88 -13.10 -1.21 -5.83
C GLU A 88 -13.04 0.14 -6.51
N SER A 89 -14.08 0.94 -6.37
CA SER A 89 -14.12 2.23 -7.03
C SER A 89 -13.02 3.16 -6.50
N GLU A 90 -12.89 3.19 -5.18
CA GLU A 90 -11.84 4.01 -4.56
C GLU A 90 -10.46 3.47 -4.89
N ALA A 91 -10.29 2.14 -4.88
CA ALA A 91 -9.04 1.51 -5.24
C ALA A 91 -8.62 1.89 -6.66
N ASN A 92 -9.58 1.88 -7.59
CA ASN A 92 -9.31 2.20 -8.97
C ASN A 92 -8.80 3.63 -9.13
N GLY A 93 -9.36 4.56 -8.35
CA GLY A 93 -8.88 5.94 -8.35
C GLY A 93 -7.40 6.04 -7.99
N HIS A 94 -6.98 5.29 -6.99
CA HIS A 94 -5.58 5.30 -6.57
C HIS A 94 -4.67 4.60 -7.55
N PHE A 95 -5.13 3.52 -8.20
CA PHE A 95 -4.35 2.89 -9.26
C PHE A 95 -4.14 3.86 -10.43
N LYS A 96 -5.16 4.63 -10.79
CA LYS A 96 -5.03 5.65 -11.84
C LYS A 96 -4.02 6.72 -11.44
N LEU A 97 -4.04 7.15 -10.19
CA LEU A 97 -3.08 8.13 -9.70
C LEU A 97 -1.65 7.57 -9.78
N ALA A 98 -1.45 6.34 -9.35
CA ALA A 98 -0.12 5.73 -9.42
C ALA A 98 0.37 5.66 -10.87
N SER A 99 -0.50 5.25 -11.78
CA SER A 99 -0.16 5.16 -13.20
C SER A 99 0.14 6.54 -13.78
N SER A 100 -0.61 7.54 -13.37
CA SER A 100 -0.39 8.91 -13.82
C SER A 100 0.97 9.42 -13.36
N LEU A 101 1.38 9.06 -12.16
CA LEU A 101 2.68 9.48 -11.61
C LEU A 101 3.85 8.70 -12.21
N ARG A 102 3.59 7.49 -12.69
CA ARG A 102 4.61 6.65 -13.33
C ARG A 102 4.02 5.97 -14.56
N PRO A 103 3.87 6.72 -15.67
CA PRO A 103 3.15 6.18 -16.83
C PRO A 103 3.84 4.97 -17.48
N GLN A 104 5.16 4.84 -17.34
CA GLN A 104 5.85 3.69 -17.91
C GLN A 104 5.71 2.42 -17.07
N ASN A 105 5.13 2.50 -15.89
CA ASN A 105 4.98 1.33 -15.03
C ASN A 105 3.73 0.56 -15.46
N GLU A 106 3.93 -0.47 -16.27
CA GLU A 106 2.82 -1.26 -16.80
C GLU A 106 2.09 -2.01 -15.70
N HIS A 107 2.80 -2.32 -14.62
CA HIS A 107 2.17 -3.02 -13.51
C HIS A 107 1.08 -2.17 -12.86
N TYR A 108 1.31 -0.87 -12.73
CA TYR A 108 0.28 0.03 -12.22
C TYR A 108 -0.91 0.09 -13.16
N ALA A 109 -0.64 0.23 -14.45
CA ALA A 109 -1.72 0.32 -15.42
C ALA A 109 -2.56 -0.94 -15.45
N SER A 110 -1.94 -2.09 -15.26
CA SER A 110 -2.64 -3.37 -15.33
C SER A 110 -3.64 -3.55 -14.18
N ARG A 111 -3.50 -2.77 -13.12
CA ARG A 111 -4.43 -2.87 -11.99
C ARG A 111 -5.65 -1.98 -12.14
N ILE A 112 -5.63 -1.07 -13.11
CA ILE A 112 -6.75 -0.16 -13.30
C ILE A 112 -7.94 -0.92 -13.83
N LEU A 113 -9.06 -0.79 -13.13
CA LEU A 113 -10.33 -1.38 -13.56
C LEU A 113 -11.09 -0.33 -14.33
N ASP A 114 -11.66 -0.72 -15.46
CA ASP A 114 -12.43 0.20 -16.26
C ASP A 114 -13.87 0.18 -15.78
N LEU A 115 -14.09 0.80 -14.65
CA LEU A 115 -15.39 0.80 -13.98
C LEU A 115 -16.39 1.72 -14.65
N ASP A 116 -15.90 2.65 -15.49
CA ASP A 116 -16.77 3.59 -16.17
C ASP A 116 -17.23 3.09 -17.52
N ARG A 117 -16.65 2.01 -18.01
CA ARG A 117 -16.97 1.46 -19.30
C ARG A 117 -18.26 0.66 -19.20
N GLU A 118 -19.08 0.84 -20.20
CA GLU A 118 -20.26 -0.01 -20.27
C GLU A 118 -19.81 -1.42 -20.54
N GLU A 119 -20.15 -2.31 -19.62
CA GLU A 119 -19.67 -3.65 -19.72
C GLU A 119 -20.38 -4.39 -20.82
N PRO A 120 -19.68 -4.97 -21.73
CA PRO A 120 -20.33 -5.90 -22.64
C PRO A 120 -20.76 -7.07 -21.80
N ASP A 121 -21.59 -7.86 -22.35
CA ASP A 121 -22.01 -9.04 -21.66
C ASP A 121 -20.81 -9.79 -21.16
N PRO A 122 -20.98 -10.32 -20.01
CA PRO A 122 -19.93 -11.16 -19.51
C PRO A 122 -19.68 -12.21 -20.53
N PRO A 123 -18.60 -12.35 -20.77
CA PRO A 123 -18.22 -13.24 -21.76
C PRO A 123 -18.86 -14.55 -21.60
N ALA A 124 -19.46 -14.22 -21.74
CA ALA A 124 -19.78 -14.86 -21.60
C ALA A 124 -19.50 -15.84 -21.75
N ALA A 125 -19.48 -15.48 -21.55
CA ALA A 125 -19.23 -15.90 -21.60
C ALA A 125 -19.02 -16.78 -21.60
N VAL A 126 -18.98 -17.07 -21.46
CA VAL A 126 -18.70 -17.69 -21.56
C VAL A 126 -18.99 -18.53 -22.04
N GLU A 127 -19.16 -18.64 -22.31
CA GLU A 127 -19.45 -19.36 -22.85
C GLU A 127 -19.01 -19.97 -23.28
#